data_b797216063f232193121e6312251c2e1
#
_entry.id   b797216063f232193121e6312251c2e1
#
_cell.length_a   1.000
_cell.length_b   1.000
_cell.length_c   1.000
_cell.angle_alpha   90.00
_cell.angle_beta   90.00
_cell.angle_gamma   90.00
#
_symmetry.space_group_name_H-M   'P 1'
#
loop_
_entity.id
_entity.type
_entity.pdbx_description
1 polymer ?
#
loop_
_entity_poly.entity_id
_entity_poly.type
_entity_poly.pdbx_seq_one_letter_code
_entity_poly.pdbx_strand_id
1 'polypeptide(L)'
;MIKVENLCKSFRTEDVETIALNNVSFTVEDGEFVAIMGPSGCGKSTLLNILGLLDNPTSGKYFLGNHEVANLKEKERTDVRKGEIGFVFQSFNLIDELNVEENIELPLTYLNIPKAERKTKVEAIMKRMAISHRAKHFPHQLSGGQQQRVAIARAVVFNPKMILADEPTG
;
A
#
# COMPACT_ATOMS: atom_id res chain seq x y z
N MET A 1 15.45 3.30 2.57
CA MET A 1 15.52 3.30 4.06
C MET A 1 14.29 3.99 4.65
N ILE A 2 13.67 3.39 5.65
CA ILE A 2 12.59 3.96 6.48
C ILE A 2 13.14 4.16 7.88
N LYS A 3 12.87 5.32 8.50
CA LYS A 3 13.23 5.56 9.89
C LYS A 3 12.04 6.18 10.62
N VAL A 4 11.66 5.58 11.73
CA VAL A 4 10.56 6.01 12.59
C VAL A 4 11.11 6.27 13.99
N GLU A 5 10.79 7.44 14.56
CA GLU A 5 11.25 7.85 15.88
C GLU A 5 10.07 8.32 16.73
N ASN A 6 9.86 7.62 17.86
CA ASN A 6 8.84 7.94 18.87
C ASN A 6 7.44 8.19 18.27
N LEU A 7 7.06 7.39 17.27
CA LEU A 7 5.81 7.54 16.56
C LEU A 7 4.62 7.20 17.47
N CYS A 8 3.70 8.13 17.58
CA CYS A 8 2.46 7.95 18.33
C CYS A 8 1.25 8.20 17.43
N LYS A 9 0.19 7.46 17.66
CA LYS A 9 -1.12 7.72 17.06
C LYS A 9 -2.21 7.51 18.09
N SER A 10 -3.00 8.55 18.32
CA SER A 10 -4.25 8.46 19.07
C SER A 10 -5.43 8.87 18.20
N PHE A 11 -6.55 8.22 18.45
CA PHE A 11 -7.85 8.57 17.89
C PHE A 11 -8.71 9.11 19.04
N ARG A 12 -9.27 10.29 18.86
CA ARG A 12 -10.08 10.94 19.88
C ARG A 12 -11.50 11.13 19.36
N THR A 13 -12.45 10.59 20.10
CA THR A 13 -13.88 10.93 19.99
C THR A 13 -14.23 11.88 21.13
N GLU A 14 -15.48 12.36 21.20
CA GLU A 14 -15.91 13.30 22.25
C GLU A 14 -15.67 12.76 23.68
N ASP A 15 -15.78 11.43 23.88
CA ASP A 15 -15.75 10.79 25.20
C ASP A 15 -14.56 9.86 25.42
N VAL A 16 -13.85 9.45 24.36
CA VAL A 16 -12.81 8.39 24.47
C VAL A 16 -11.59 8.74 23.64
N GLU A 17 -10.42 8.58 24.25
CA GLU A 17 -9.14 8.58 23.54
C GLU A 17 -8.59 7.15 23.47
N THR A 18 -8.34 6.68 22.24
CA THR A 18 -7.75 5.37 21.98
C THR A 18 -6.34 5.54 21.44
N ILE A 19 -5.34 5.06 22.15
CA ILE A 19 -3.94 5.06 21.73
C ILE A 19 -3.72 3.83 20.86
N ALA A 20 -3.52 4.02 19.57
CA ALA A 20 -3.24 2.94 18.61
C ALA A 20 -1.74 2.67 18.47
N LEU A 21 -0.90 3.70 18.56
CA LEU A 21 0.57 3.58 18.55
C LEU A 21 1.14 4.40 19.69
N ASN A 22 2.08 3.82 20.43
CA ASN A 22 2.72 4.48 21.57
C ASN A 22 4.25 4.34 21.49
N ASN A 23 4.93 5.45 21.19
CA ASN A 23 6.40 5.55 21.15
C ASN A 23 7.10 4.49 20.28
N VAL A 24 6.57 4.20 19.10
CA VAL A 24 7.15 3.21 18.19
C VAL A 24 8.37 3.79 17.49
N SER A 25 9.50 3.09 17.57
CA SER A 25 10.75 3.49 16.91
C SER A 25 11.41 2.28 16.27
N PHE A 26 11.78 2.39 14.99
CA PHE A 26 12.51 1.37 14.24
C PHE A 26 13.11 1.95 12.96
N THR A 27 13.99 1.18 12.35
CA THR A 27 14.55 1.48 11.03
C THR A 27 14.41 0.26 10.14
N VAL A 28 14.13 0.47 8.85
CA VAL A 28 14.12 -0.57 7.82
C VAL A 28 15.07 -0.12 6.71
N GLU A 29 16.03 -0.95 6.38
CA GLU A 29 17.00 -0.67 5.34
C GLU A 29 16.46 -0.98 3.94
N ASP A 30 17.11 -0.47 2.91
CA ASP A 30 16.73 -0.75 1.53
C ASP A 30 16.95 -2.24 1.21
N GLY A 31 15.92 -2.87 0.63
CA GLY A 31 15.91 -4.29 0.30
C GLY A 31 15.60 -5.23 1.47
N GLU A 32 15.34 -4.68 2.67
CA GLU A 32 14.98 -5.47 3.83
C GLU A 32 13.51 -5.94 3.76
N PHE A 33 13.27 -7.16 4.22
CA PHE A 33 11.94 -7.72 4.43
C PHE A 33 11.63 -7.76 5.92
N VAL A 34 10.58 -7.05 6.34
CA VAL A 34 10.17 -6.92 7.75
C VAL A 34 8.75 -7.44 7.94
N ALA A 35 8.56 -8.29 8.94
CA ALA A 35 7.24 -8.75 9.37
C ALA A 35 6.84 -8.06 10.69
N ILE A 36 5.68 -7.40 10.69
CA ILE A 36 5.08 -6.79 11.88
C ILE A 36 4.03 -7.74 12.42
N MET A 37 4.28 -8.30 13.61
CA MET A 37 3.41 -9.28 14.25
C MET A 37 2.81 -8.73 15.55
N GLY A 38 1.64 -9.24 15.90
CA GLY A 38 0.93 -8.88 17.13
C GLY A 38 -0.55 -9.26 17.07
N PRO A 39 -1.25 -9.26 18.22
CA PRO A 39 -2.67 -9.60 18.29
C PRO A 39 -3.54 -8.65 17.46
N SER A 40 -4.79 -9.05 17.18
CA SER A 40 -5.76 -8.17 16.53
C SER A 40 -5.96 -6.90 17.36
N GLY A 41 -6.08 -5.76 16.68
CA GLY A 41 -6.30 -4.46 17.33
C GLY A 41 -5.04 -3.79 17.93
N CYS A 42 -3.85 -4.41 17.85
CA CYS A 42 -2.62 -3.81 18.41
C CYS A 42 -1.99 -2.68 17.57
N GLY A 43 -2.67 -2.18 16.54
CA GLY A 43 -2.21 -1.03 15.76
C GLY A 43 -1.42 -1.35 14.48
N LYS A 44 -1.31 -2.63 14.04
CA LYS A 44 -0.56 -3.01 12.82
C LYS A 44 -1.02 -2.24 11.59
N SER A 45 -2.31 -2.29 11.28
CA SER A 45 -2.88 -1.58 10.12
C SER A 45 -2.77 -0.06 10.27
N THR A 46 -2.87 0.47 11.49
CA THR A 46 -2.62 1.90 11.76
C THR A 46 -1.19 2.28 11.42
N LEU A 47 -0.21 1.46 11.82
CA LEU A 47 1.19 1.69 11.49
C LEU A 47 1.41 1.62 9.97
N LEU A 48 0.87 0.59 9.30
CA LEU A 48 0.96 0.46 7.83
C LEU A 48 0.33 1.65 7.10
N ASN A 49 -0.81 2.16 7.58
CA ASN A 49 -1.45 3.34 7.00
C ASN A 49 -0.57 4.60 7.13
N ILE A 50 0.12 4.78 8.26
CA ILE A 50 1.04 5.91 8.44
C ILE A 50 2.28 5.73 7.56
N LEU A 51 2.89 4.53 7.55
CA LEU A 51 4.03 4.24 6.69
C LEU A 51 3.70 4.41 5.21
N GLY A 52 2.47 4.09 4.83
CA GLY A 52 1.97 4.29 3.49
C GLY A 52 1.47 5.69 3.16
N LEU A 53 1.64 6.63 4.07
CA LEU A 53 1.20 8.02 3.90
C LEU A 53 -0.31 8.14 3.62
N LEU A 54 -1.11 7.20 4.11
CA LEU A 54 -2.59 7.24 4.07
C LEU A 54 -3.13 8.04 5.27
N ASP A 55 -2.40 8.06 6.38
CA ASP A 55 -2.75 8.80 7.59
C ASP A 55 -1.50 9.50 8.17
N ASN A 56 -1.70 10.46 9.06
CA ASN A 56 -0.61 11.13 9.79
C ASN A 56 -0.49 10.58 11.20
N PRO A 57 0.72 10.52 11.77
CA PRO A 57 0.88 10.29 13.20
C PRO A 57 0.34 11.49 14.00
N THR A 58 0.03 11.26 15.27
CA THR A 58 -0.29 12.35 16.22
C THR A 58 0.96 13.07 16.66
N SER A 59 2.08 12.35 16.80
CA SER A 59 3.40 12.87 17.12
C SER A 59 4.50 11.90 16.73
N GLY A 60 5.75 12.31 16.86
CA GLY A 60 6.93 11.55 16.44
C GLY A 60 7.40 11.96 15.05
N LYS A 61 8.41 11.26 14.54
CA LYS A 61 9.01 11.53 13.23
C LYS A 61 8.97 10.29 12.35
N TYR A 62 8.77 10.51 11.08
CA TYR A 62 8.86 9.49 10.04
C TYR A 62 9.66 10.01 8.86
N PHE A 63 10.73 9.32 8.53
CA PHE A 63 11.60 9.62 7.40
C PHE A 63 11.48 8.52 6.34
N LEU A 64 11.27 8.95 5.10
CA LEU A 64 11.37 8.10 3.91
C LEU A 64 12.62 8.56 3.13
N GLY A 65 13.66 7.74 3.15
CA GLY A 65 14.99 8.17 2.76
C GLY A 65 15.48 9.31 3.65
N ASN A 66 15.83 10.44 3.03
CA ASN A 66 16.30 11.64 3.74
C ASN A 66 15.19 12.69 3.99
N HIS A 67 13.94 12.38 3.65
CA HIS A 67 12.82 13.32 3.74
C HIS A 67 11.95 13.00 4.95
N GLU A 68 11.73 13.98 5.82
CA GLU A 68 10.73 13.87 6.90
C GLU A 68 9.33 14.00 6.29
N VAL A 69 8.49 12.99 6.53
CA VAL A 69 7.17 12.88 5.89
C VAL A 69 6.01 12.82 6.89
N ALA A 70 6.31 12.89 8.20
CA ALA A 70 5.30 12.78 9.26
C ALA A 70 4.22 13.89 9.22
N ASN A 71 4.61 15.09 8.82
CA ASN A 71 3.76 16.29 8.87
C ASN A 71 3.34 16.82 7.49
N LEU A 72 3.47 16.01 6.46
CA LEU A 72 3.08 16.40 5.09
C LEU A 72 1.56 16.65 5.01
N LYS A 73 1.18 17.66 4.22
CA LYS A 73 -0.21 17.90 3.84
C LYS A 73 -0.70 16.81 2.89
N GLU A 74 -2.02 16.63 2.79
CA GLU A 74 -2.64 15.58 1.97
C GLU A 74 -2.12 15.54 0.53
N LYS A 75 -1.98 16.70 -0.11
CA LYS A 75 -1.45 16.79 -1.48
C LYS A 75 -0.01 16.29 -1.56
N GLU A 76 0.84 16.72 -0.63
CA GLU A 76 2.26 16.32 -0.58
C GLU A 76 2.40 14.82 -0.31
N ARG A 77 1.60 14.27 0.62
CA ARG A 77 1.55 12.82 0.88
C ARG A 77 1.16 12.04 -0.37
N THR A 78 0.15 12.53 -1.09
CA THR A 78 -0.30 11.91 -2.34
C THR A 78 0.80 11.93 -3.40
N ASP A 79 1.53 13.03 -3.52
CA ASP A 79 2.62 13.15 -4.49
C ASP A 79 3.80 12.22 -4.14
N VAL A 80 4.16 12.10 -2.84
CA VAL A 80 5.20 11.15 -2.38
C VAL A 80 4.75 9.70 -2.56
N ARG A 81 3.52 9.36 -2.19
CA ARG A 81 2.96 8.01 -2.30
C ARG A 81 2.91 7.54 -3.76
N LYS A 82 2.62 8.46 -4.67
CA LYS A 82 2.44 8.20 -6.09
C LYS A 82 3.75 7.72 -6.72
N GLY A 83 3.77 6.45 -7.13
CA GLY A 83 4.93 5.84 -7.76
C GLY A 83 6.02 5.30 -6.81
N GLU A 84 5.94 5.59 -5.51
CA GLU A 84 6.93 5.16 -4.53
C GLU A 84 6.44 3.98 -3.67
N ILE A 85 5.13 3.91 -3.37
CA ILE A 85 4.56 2.97 -2.41
C ILE A 85 3.49 2.11 -3.05
N GLY A 86 3.67 0.79 -3.04
CA GLY A 86 2.67 -0.21 -3.42
C GLY A 86 1.92 -0.73 -2.21
N PHE A 87 0.60 -0.86 -2.32
CA PHE A 87 -0.26 -1.38 -1.25
C PHE A 87 -0.93 -2.68 -1.64
N VAL A 88 -0.85 -3.68 -0.75
CA VAL A 88 -1.66 -4.90 -0.76
C VAL A 88 -2.54 -4.88 0.48
N PHE A 89 -3.83 -4.63 0.30
CA PHE A 89 -4.81 -4.56 1.38
C PHE A 89 -5.38 -5.94 1.70
N GLN A 90 -5.77 -6.17 2.94
CA GLN A 90 -6.42 -7.38 3.41
C GLN A 90 -7.69 -7.72 2.59
N SER A 91 -8.51 -6.74 2.29
CA SER A 91 -9.75 -6.90 1.49
C SER A 91 -9.54 -6.72 -0.01
N PHE A 92 -8.28 -6.82 -0.50
CA PHE A 92 -7.87 -6.63 -1.90
C PHE A 92 -8.16 -5.24 -2.47
N ASN A 93 -9.24 -4.58 -2.09
CA ASN A 93 -9.69 -3.25 -2.54
C ASN A 93 -9.64 -3.11 -4.07
N LEU A 94 -10.12 -4.12 -4.79
CA LEU A 94 -10.29 -4.06 -6.23
C LEU A 94 -11.52 -3.20 -6.55
N ILE A 95 -11.47 -2.51 -7.68
CA ILE A 95 -12.60 -1.72 -8.17
C ILE A 95 -13.50 -2.65 -8.96
N ASP A 96 -14.74 -2.83 -8.50
CA ASP A 96 -15.68 -3.84 -9.02
C ASP A 96 -16.13 -3.54 -10.45
N GLU A 97 -16.14 -2.26 -10.86
CA GLU A 97 -16.49 -1.81 -12.20
C GLU A 97 -15.37 -1.96 -13.23
N LEU A 98 -14.15 -2.29 -12.76
CA LEU A 98 -12.97 -2.52 -13.59
C LEU A 98 -12.64 -4.00 -13.68
N ASN A 99 -12.28 -4.47 -14.88
CA ASN A 99 -11.76 -5.81 -15.04
C ASN A 99 -10.35 -5.97 -14.48
N VAL A 100 -9.77 -7.17 -14.53
CA VAL A 100 -8.43 -7.48 -14.00
C VAL A 100 -7.36 -6.59 -14.63
N GLU A 101 -7.35 -6.47 -15.95
CA GLU A 101 -6.38 -5.67 -16.69
C GLU A 101 -6.46 -4.20 -16.29
N GLU A 102 -7.68 -3.65 -16.20
CA GLU A 102 -7.94 -2.26 -15.83
C GLU A 102 -7.57 -1.97 -14.37
N ASN A 103 -7.88 -2.88 -13.44
CA ASN A 103 -7.45 -2.75 -12.03
C ASN A 103 -5.93 -2.67 -11.92
N ILE A 104 -5.19 -3.49 -12.68
CA ILE A 104 -3.72 -3.50 -12.66
C ILE A 104 -3.15 -2.26 -13.37
N GLU A 105 -3.80 -1.78 -14.44
CA GLU A 105 -3.36 -0.61 -15.21
C GLU A 105 -3.51 0.71 -14.44
N LEU A 106 -4.45 0.77 -13.50
CA LEU A 106 -4.88 1.99 -12.83
C LEU A 106 -3.72 2.85 -12.25
N PRO A 107 -2.77 2.30 -11.47
CA PRO A 107 -1.64 3.09 -10.96
C PRO A 107 -0.78 3.69 -12.08
N LEU A 108 -0.59 2.97 -13.16
CA LEU A 108 0.20 3.46 -14.31
C LEU A 108 -0.49 4.64 -15.01
N THR A 109 -1.82 4.68 -14.98
CA THR A 109 -2.61 5.80 -15.52
C THR A 109 -2.40 7.06 -14.68
N TYR A 110 -2.40 6.94 -13.36
CA TYR A 110 -2.11 8.06 -12.45
C TYR A 110 -0.66 8.58 -12.56
N LEU A 111 0.26 7.71 -12.98
CA LEU A 111 1.65 8.07 -13.26
C LEU A 111 1.85 8.69 -14.65
N ASN A 112 0.78 8.87 -15.42
CA ASN A 112 0.80 9.41 -16.79
C ASN A 112 1.70 8.60 -17.75
N ILE A 113 1.86 7.29 -17.52
CA ILE A 113 2.63 6.41 -18.39
C ILE A 113 1.89 6.25 -19.74
N PRO A 114 2.57 6.33 -20.88
CA PRO A 114 1.95 6.18 -22.20
C PRO A 114 1.22 4.84 -22.34
N LYS A 115 0.06 4.85 -23.03
CA LYS A 115 -0.82 3.67 -23.16
C LYS A 115 -0.11 2.42 -23.68
N ALA A 116 0.79 2.56 -24.66
CA ALA A 116 1.55 1.43 -25.20
C ALA A 116 2.45 0.78 -24.14
N GLU A 117 3.12 1.58 -23.33
CA GLU A 117 3.98 1.11 -22.24
C GLU A 117 3.15 0.48 -21.11
N ARG A 118 2.01 1.09 -20.75
CA ARG A 118 1.09 0.51 -19.74
C ARG A 118 0.68 -0.90 -20.13
N LYS A 119 0.24 -1.07 -21.37
CA LYS A 119 -0.18 -2.39 -21.91
C LYS A 119 0.93 -3.43 -21.74
N THR A 120 2.15 -3.12 -22.13
CA THR A 120 3.30 -4.03 -22.01
C THR A 120 3.58 -4.41 -20.55
N LYS A 121 3.55 -3.42 -19.62
CA LYS A 121 3.77 -3.67 -18.20
C LYS A 121 2.66 -4.54 -17.60
N VAL A 122 1.41 -4.27 -17.93
CA VAL A 122 0.24 -5.03 -17.44
C VAL A 122 0.27 -6.47 -17.95
N GLU A 123 0.53 -6.69 -19.23
CA GLU A 123 0.67 -8.04 -19.80
C GLU A 123 1.80 -8.84 -19.12
N ALA A 124 2.95 -8.21 -18.92
CA ALA A 124 4.10 -8.83 -18.27
C ALA A 124 3.79 -9.23 -16.81
N ILE A 125 3.16 -8.36 -16.02
CA ILE A 125 2.84 -8.67 -14.63
C ILE A 125 1.71 -9.70 -14.53
N MET A 126 0.70 -9.66 -15.38
CA MET A 126 -0.35 -10.68 -15.42
C MET A 126 0.22 -12.06 -15.73
N LYS A 127 1.18 -12.16 -16.66
CA LYS A 127 1.89 -13.40 -16.96
C LYS A 127 2.67 -13.91 -15.75
N ARG A 128 3.41 -13.04 -15.07
CA ARG A 128 4.18 -13.38 -13.86
C ARG A 128 3.28 -13.87 -12.71
N MET A 129 2.08 -13.30 -12.56
CA MET A 129 1.09 -13.69 -11.55
C MET A 129 0.19 -14.85 -11.98
N ALA A 130 0.40 -15.43 -13.19
CA ALA A 130 -0.40 -16.50 -13.75
C ALA A 130 -1.91 -16.21 -13.82
N ILE A 131 -2.29 -14.96 -14.16
CA ILE A 131 -3.68 -14.47 -14.24
C ILE A 131 -4.06 -13.93 -15.61
N SER A 132 -3.21 -14.06 -16.64
CA SER A 132 -3.49 -13.56 -18.01
C SER A 132 -4.79 -14.07 -18.60
N HIS A 133 -5.17 -15.32 -18.27
CA HIS A 133 -6.42 -15.94 -18.73
C HIS A 133 -7.68 -15.30 -18.11
N ARG A 134 -7.51 -14.42 -17.12
CA ARG A 134 -8.57 -13.70 -16.43
C ARG A 134 -8.60 -12.20 -16.76
N ALA A 135 -7.79 -11.72 -17.71
CA ALA A 135 -7.61 -10.30 -18.03
C ALA A 135 -8.92 -9.50 -18.13
N LYS A 136 -9.95 -10.09 -18.75
CA LYS A 136 -11.26 -9.44 -18.98
C LYS A 136 -12.35 -9.80 -17.94
N HIS A 137 -12.00 -10.56 -16.90
CA HIS A 137 -12.93 -10.89 -15.81
C HIS A 137 -12.98 -9.75 -14.80
N PHE A 138 -14.13 -9.60 -14.15
CA PHE A 138 -14.36 -8.65 -13.07
C PHE A 138 -14.09 -9.28 -11.70
N PRO A 139 -13.83 -8.48 -10.63
CA PRO A 139 -13.51 -9.00 -9.31
C PRO A 139 -14.48 -10.07 -8.78
N HIS A 140 -15.78 -9.87 -8.94
CA HIS A 140 -16.81 -10.84 -8.51
C HIS A 140 -16.78 -12.18 -9.22
N GLN A 141 -16.06 -12.30 -10.34
CA GLN A 141 -15.88 -13.55 -11.12
C GLN A 141 -14.61 -14.31 -10.74
N LEU A 142 -13.86 -13.82 -9.75
CA LEU A 142 -12.57 -14.36 -9.35
C LEU A 142 -12.66 -15.03 -7.98
N SER A 143 -11.89 -16.11 -7.79
CA SER A 143 -11.66 -16.63 -6.45
C SER A 143 -10.84 -15.66 -5.60
N GLY A 144 -10.89 -15.77 -4.25
CA GLY A 144 -10.11 -14.92 -3.35
C GLY A 144 -8.61 -14.91 -3.67
N GLY A 145 -8.02 -16.08 -3.94
CA GLY A 145 -6.61 -16.16 -4.34
C GLY A 145 -6.31 -15.53 -5.72
N GLN A 146 -7.30 -15.47 -6.64
CA GLN A 146 -7.14 -14.73 -7.89
C GLN A 146 -7.24 -13.22 -7.64
N GLN A 147 -8.19 -12.76 -6.83
CA GLN A 147 -8.31 -11.36 -6.44
C GLN A 147 -7.03 -10.86 -5.73
N GLN A 148 -6.48 -11.67 -4.84
CA GLN A 148 -5.20 -11.38 -4.18
C GLN A 148 -4.05 -11.21 -5.18
N ARG A 149 -3.93 -12.11 -6.18
CA ARG A 149 -2.92 -11.97 -7.24
C ARG A 149 -3.11 -10.71 -8.07
N VAL A 150 -4.35 -10.29 -8.32
CA VAL A 150 -4.64 -9.02 -8.99
C VAL A 150 -4.21 -7.83 -8.12
N ALA A 151 -4.52 -7.86 -6.82
CA ALA A 151 -4.12 -6.82 -5.87
C ALA A 151 -2.59 -6.69 -5.75
N ILE A 152 -1.88 -7.84 -5.70
CA ILE A 152 -0.41 -7.85 -5.71
C ILE A 152 0.12 -7.30 -7.04
N ALA A 153 -0.43 -7.76 -8.19
CA ALA A 153 -0.02 -7.26 -9.50
C ALA A 153 -0.18 -5.74 -9.59
N ARG A 154 -1.32 -5.20 -9.15
CA ARG A 154 -1.58 -3.76 -9.09
C ARG A 154 -0.57 -3.01 -8.22
N ALA A 155 -0.19 -3.58 -7.08
CA ALA A 155 0.76 -2.96 -6.15
C ALA A 155 2.18 -2.90 -6.71
N VAL A 156 2.59 -3.83 -7.58
CA VAL A 156 3.98 -3.94 -8.05
C VAL A 156 4.19 -3.51 -9.50
N VAL A 157 3.14 -3.29 -10.30
CA VAL A 157 3.22 -3.03 -11.74
C VAL A 157 4.04 -1.80 -12.11
N PHE A 158 4.09 -0.80 -11.24
CA PHE A 158 4.85 0.44 -11.43
C PHE A 158 6.26 0.41 -10.82
N ASN A 159 6.68 -0.75 -10.27
CA ASN A 159 7.97 -0.96 -9.64
C ASN A 159 8.24 -0.02 -8.45
N PRO A 160 7.39 -0.05 -7.41
CA PRO A 160 7.51 0.81 -6.25
C PRO A 160 8.81 0.57 -5.47
N LYS A 161 9.27 1.57 -4.72
CA LYS A 161 10.43 1.44 -3.82
C LYS A 161 10.08 0.70 -2.52
N MET A 162 8.80 0.77 -2.12
CA MET A 162 8.29 0.13 -0.91
C MET A 162 6.98 -0.60 -1.21
N ILE A 163 6.82 -1.79 -0.65
CA ILE A 163 5.55 -2.53 -0.67
C ILE A 163 5.09 -2.71 0.76
N LEU A 164 3.88 -2.29 1.04
CA LEU A 164 3.19 -2.51 2.32
C LEU A 164 2.07 -3.52 2.10
N ALA A 165 2.05 -4.56 2.94
CA ALA A 165 1.04 -5.61 2.85
C ALA A 165 0.38 -5.81 4.22
N ASP A 166 -0.93 -5.65 4.28
CA ASP A 166 -1.75 -5.88 5.47
C ASP A 166 -2.42 -7.25 5.33
N GLU A 167 -2.00 -8.22 6.15
CA GLU A 167 -2.47 -9.61 6.15
C GLU A 167 -2.58 -10.23 4.73
N PRO A 168 -1.47 -10.27 3.96
CA PRO A 168 -1.50 -10.66 2.54
C PRO A 168 -1.84 -12.14 2.29
N THR A 169 -1.94 -12.93 3.33
CA THR A 169 -2.30 -14.37 3.31
C THR A 169 -3.42 -14.59 4.31
N GLY A 170 -4.61 -14.12 3.98
CA GLY A 170 -5.82 -14.42 4.75
C GLY A 170 -6.33 -15.84 4.54
#